data_0710e7017ac351c158a5734d253f470c
#
_entry.id   0710e7017ac351c158a5734d253f470c
#
_cell.length_a   1.000
_cell.length_b   1.000
_cell.length_c   1.000
_cell.angle_alpha   90.00
_cell.angle_beta   90.00
_cell.angle_gamma   90.00
#
_symmetry.space_group_name_H-M   'P 1'
#
loop_
_entity.id
_entity.type
_entity.pdbx_description
1 polymer ?
#
loop_
_entity_poly.entity_id
_entity_poly.type
_entity_poly.pdbx_seq_one_letter_code
_entity_poly.pdbx_strand_id
1 'polypeptide(L)'
;PPRDRDGALAVLRAAVESGVNHIDTSDYYGPHITNQLIREALHPYRDDLVIVTKLGARRGDDASWKSAMSASELTSAVHDNLRNLGLDVLEVVNLRSMFSAHGPAEGSMEEPLTALAELQRQGLVRHIGLSNVTSTQVADGRRICDIVCVQNQYNLAHRKDEALIDSLGKDGIAYVPFFPLGGFTPLQSHALSAVAESVGATPMQVALAWLLQRAPNILLIPGTSSVPHLHENLGAGALTLSSEALAILNAIASGG
;
A
#
# COMPACT_ATOMS: atom_id res chain seq x y z
N PRO A 1 21.63 4.85 5.27
CA PRO A 1 21.70 3.94 4.13
C PRO A 1 21.03 2.62 4.48
N PRO A 2 20.47 1.88 3.50
CA PRO A 2 19.93 0.55 3.73
C PRO A 2 21.05 -0.39 4.22
N ARG A 3 20.69 -1.40 5.03
CA ARG A 3 21.67 -2.39 5.52
C ARG A 3 22.26 -3.21 4.38
N ASP A 4 21.48 -3.44 3.31
CA ASP A 4 21.85 -4.14 2.10
C ASP A 4 21.29 -3.38 0.90
N ARG A 5 22.11 -2.49 0.33
CA ARG A 5 21.74 -1.69 -0.84
C ARG A 5 21.66 -2.53 -2.12
N ASP A 6 22.60 -3.41 -2.32
CA ASP A 6 22.68 -4.23 -3.54
C ASP A 6 21.52 -5.23 -3.58
N GLY A 7 21.18 -5.81 -2.43
CA GLY A 7 19.97 -6.64 -2.27
C GLY A 7 18.69 -5.87 -2.56
N ALA A 8 18.56 -4.62 -2.11
CA ALA A 8 17.40 -3.79 -2.40
C ALA A 8 17.25 -3.50 -3.91
N LEU A 9 18.36 -3.16 -4.59
CA LEU A 9 18.36 -2.96 -6.04
C LEU A 9 18.02 -4.25 -6.80
N ALA A 10 18.54 -5.40 -6.34
CA ALA A 10 18.27 -6.69 -6.95
C ALA A 10 16.77 -7.07 -6.84
N VAL A 11 16.13 -6.85 -5.69
CA VAL A 11 14.69 -7.10 -5.51
C VAL A 11 13.85 -6.21 -6.42
N LEU A 12 14.16 -4.92 -6.53
CA LEU A 12 13.42 -4.00 -7.40
C LEU A 12 13.50 -4.42 -8.87
N ARG A 13 14.69 -4.78 -9.35
CA ARG A 13 14.88 -5.27 -10.72
C ARG A 13 14.16 -6.58 -10.97
N ALA A 14 14.34 -7.56 -10.09
CA ALA A 14 13.67 -8.85 -10.17
C ALA A 14 12.14 -8.72 -10.16
N ALA A 15 11.57 -7.77 -9.40
CA ALA A 15 10.14 -7.52 -9.40
C ALA A 15 9.64 -7.09 -10.78
N VAL A 16 10.27 -6.10 -11.40
CA VAL A 16 9.87 -5.60 -12.73
C VAL A 16 10.12 -6.65 -13.82
N GLU A 17 11.24 -7.38 -13.76
CA GLU A 17 11.54 -8.51 -14.67
C GLU A 17 10.50 -9.64 -14.54
N SER A 18 9.94 -9.84 -13.35
CA SER A 18 8.87 -10.82 -13.09
C SER A 18 7.46 -10.34 -13.48
N GLY A 19 7.34 -9.14 -14.10
CA GLY A 19 6.08 -8.60 -14.58
C GLY A 19 5.35 -7.71 -13.58
N VAL A 20 5.94 -7.37 -12.43
CA VAL A 20 5.36 -6.38 -11.51
C VAL A 20 5.35 -5.01 -12.21
N ASN A 21 4.18 -4.40 -12.25
CA ASN A 21 3.96 -3.09 -12.86
C ASN A 21 3.33 -2.06 -11.90
N HIS A 22 3.31 -2.38 -10.59
CA HIS A 22 2.86 -1.49 -9.53
C HIS A 22 3.87 -1.52 -8.39
N ILE A 23 4.43 -0.36 -8.05
CA ILE A 23 5.34 -0.19 -6.90
C ILE A 23 4.73 0.82 -5.94
N ASP A 24 4.55 0.39 -4.69
CA ASP A 24 4.11 1.25 -3.60
C ASP A 24 5.31 1.69 -2.77
N THR A 25 5.49 2.99 -2.63
CA THR A 25 6.60 3.61 -1.90
C THR A 25 6.16 4.78 -1.02
N SER A 26 7.10 5.43 -0.42
CA SER A 26 6.96 6.75 0.21
C SER A 26 8.31 7.41 0.41
N ASP A 27 8.39 8.72 0.20
CA ASP A 27 9.61 9.48 0.40
C ASP A 27 10.03 9.60 1.88
N TYR A 28 9.12 9.33 2.82
CA TYR A 28 9.45 9.23 4.25
C TYR A 28 9.97 7.85 4.69
N TYR A 29 10.12 6.89 3.76
CA TYR A 29 10.78 5.62 4.03
C TYR A 29 12.31 5.77 3.96
N GLY A 30 12.98 5.64 5.13
CA GLY A 30 14.42 5.81 5.29
C GLY A 30 14.92 7.20 4.92
N PRO A 31 14.31 8.29 5.34
CA PRO A 31 13.83 9.47 4.59
C PRO A 31 14.60 9.68 3.28
N HIS A 32 13.88 9.78 2.18
CA HIS A 32 14.37 9.94 0.79
C HIS A 32 15.09 8.72 0.16
N ILE A 33 15.59 7.79 0.98
CA ILE A 33 16.45 6.69 0.50
C ILE A 33 15.68 5.73 -0.41
N THR A 34 14.46 5.34 -0.04
CA THR A 34 13.70 4.34 -0.80
C THR A 34 13.37 4.83 -2.21
N ASN A 35 12.94 6.08 -2.36
CA ASN A 35 12.66 6.66 -3.67
C ASN A 35 13.93 6.78 -4.54
N GLN A 36 15.06 7.15 -3.94
CA GLN A 36 16.34 7.20 -4.65
C GLN A 36 16.80 5.82 -5.12
N LEU A 37 16.58 4.75 -4.32
CA LEU A 37 16.87 3.38 -4.72
C LEU A 37 15.96 2.90 -5.86
N ILE A 38 14.68 3.25 -5.83
CA ILE A 38 13.75 2.94 -6.93
C ILE A 38 14.22 3.61 -8.21
N ARG A 39 14.56 4.90 -8.15
CA ARG A 39 15.14 5.62 -9.30
C ARG A 39 16.41 4.96 -9.81
N GLU A 40 17.33 4.63 -8.94
CA GLU A 40 18.59 4.01 -9.32
C GLU A 40 18.43 2.62 -9.95
N ALA A 41 17.50 1.83 -9.41
CA ALA A 41 17.26 0.48 -9.90
C ALA A 41 16.56 0.45 -11.26
N LEU A 42 15.59 1.38 -11.49
CA LEU A 42 14.54 1.23 -12.50
C LEU A 42 14.45 2.39 -13.50
N HIS A 43 15.13 3.54 -13.27
CA HIS A 43 15.08 4.63 -14.23
C HIS A 43 16.05 4.36 -15.42
N PRO A 44 15.62 4.62 -16.70
CA PRO A 44 14.30 5.10 -17.11
C PRO A 44 13.21 4.05 -16.88
N TYR A 45 12.07 4.51 -16.35
CA TYR A 45 10.95 3.63 -16.04
C TYR A 45 10.27 3.11 -17.30
N ARG A 46 9.71 1.88 -17.20
CA ARG A 46 8.85 1.34 -18.26
C ARG A 46 7.54 2.11 -18.30
N ASP A 47 6.94 2.26 -19.47
CA ASP A 47 5.70 3.01 -19.68
C ASP A 47 4.49 2.43 -18.91
N ASP A 48 4.51 1.12 -18.62
CA ASP A 48 3.46 0.42 -17.90
C ASP A 48 3.69 0.34 -16.37
N LEU A 49 4.78 0.92 -15.86
CA LEU A 49 5.11 0.89 -14.44
C LEU A 49 4.44 2.04 -13.70
N VAL A 50 3.50 1.72 -12.82
CA VAL A 50 2.84 2.68 -11.93
C VAL A 50 3.62 2.76 -10.61
N ILE A 51 4.11 3.95 -10.28
CA ILE A 51 4.75 4.23 -8.99
C ILE A 51 3.77 5.03 -8.14
N VAL A 52 3.38 4.43 -7.01
CA VAL A 52 2.48 5.05 -6.02
C VAL A 52 3.29 5.50 -4.83
N THR A 53 3.19 6.76 -4.46
CA THR A 53 3.84 7.30 -3.27
C THR A 53 2.83 7.82 -2.25
N LYS A 54 3.33 8.22 -1.07
CA LYS A 54 2.48 8.69 0.04
C LYS A 54 2.96 10.04 0.56
N LEU A 55 2.01 10.88 0.92
CA LEU A 55 2.22 12.16 1.59
C LEU A 55 1.42 12.22 2.90
N GLY A 56 1.58 13.28 3.66
CA GLY A 56 0.82 13.55 4.89
C GLY A 56 1.55 13.16 6.17
N ALA A 57 2.68 12.47 6.07
CA ALA A 57 3.53 12.13 7.21
C ALA A 57 4.99 12.51 6.94
N ARG A 58 5.76 12.70 8.00
CA ARG A 58 7.22 12.83 7.96
C ARG A 58 7.87 12.13 9.14
N ARG A 59 9.14 11.83 9.02
CA ARG A 59 9.95 11.32 10.14
C ARG A 59 10.52 12.49 10.92
N GLY A 60 10.41 12.41 12.25
CA GLY A 60 11.17 13.28 13.15
C GLY A 60 12.61 12.80 13.31
N ASP A 61 13.46 13.64 13.89
CA ASP A 61 14.86 13.31 14.19
C ASP A 61 14.99 12.11 15.12
N ASP A 62 14.00 11.87 15.95
CA ASP A 62 13.82 10.73 16.85
C ASP A 62 13.20 9.49 16.15
N ALA A 63 13.10 9.51 14.83
CA ALA A 63 12.43 8.51 14.02
C ALA A 63 10.92 8.35 14.32
N SER A 64 10.31 9.26 15.08
CA SER A 64 8.85 9.27 15.29
C SER A 64 8.08 9.64 14.03
N TRP A 65 6.82 9.22 13.98
CA TRP A 65 5.89 9.66 12.95
C TRP A 65 5.27 11.01 13.34
N LYS A 66 5.37 11.98 12.46
CA LYS A 66 4.76 13.30 12.63
C LYS A 66 3.83 13.61 11.48
N SER A 67 2.76 14.33 11.76
CA SER A 67 1.87 14.87 10.73
C SER A 67 2.62 15.89 9.85
N ALA A 68 2.30 15.86 8.56
CA ALA A 68 2.78 16.80 7.54
C ALA A 68 1.66 17.02 6.50
N MET A 69 0.50 17.48 6.96
CA MET A 69 -0.74 17.58 6.17
C MET A 69 -1.10 19.02 5.79
N SER A 70 -0.34 20.04 6.19
CA SER A 70 -0.57 21.39 5.73
C SER A 70 -0.28 21.56 4.24
N ALA A 71 -0.91 22.51 3.58
CA ALA A 71 -0.74 22.77 2.14
C ALA A 71 0.74 22.97 1.75
N SER A 72 1.51 23.68 2.56
CA SER A 72 2.94 23.92 2.31
C SER A 72 3.79 22.65 2.46
N GLU A 73 3.50 21.79 3.46
CA GLU A 73 4.19 20.52 3.65
C GLU A 73 3.87 19.54 2.52
N LEU A 74 2.62 19.46 2.09
CA LEU A 74 2.21 18.61 0.97
C LEU A 74 2.85 19.07 -0.34
N THR A 75 2.90 20.38 -0.61
CA THR A 75 3.58 20.93 -1.79
C THR A 75 5.06 20.57 -1.78
N SER A 76 5.74 20.78 -0.66
CA SER A 76 7.15 20.41 -0.50
C SER A 76 7.38 18.92 -0.74
N ALA A 77 6.53 18.07 -0.15
CA ALA A 77 6.64 16.62 -0.27
C ALA A 77 6.38 16.12 -1.71
N VAL A 78 5.48 16.76 -2.49
CA VAL A 78 5.30 16.47 -3.92
C VAL A 78 6.60 16.75 -4.68
N HIS A 79 7.20 17.91 -4.49
CA HIS A 79 8.46 18.25 -5.16
C HIS A 79 9.63 17.34 -4.75
N ASP A 80 9.69 16.92 -3.48
CA ASP A 80 10.69 15.97 -3.01
C ASP A 80 10.54 14.61 -3.67
N ASN A 81 9.31 14.10 -3.77
CA ASN A 81 9.03 12.83 -4.47
C ASN A 81 9.39 12.92 -5.96
N LEU A 82 8.99 13.99 -6.65
CA LEU A 82 9.34 14.21 -8.07
C LEU A 82 10.86 14.17 -8.27
N ARG A 83 11.60 14.91 -7.45
CA ARG A 83 13.06 14.98 -7.51
C ARG A 83 13.71 13.63 -7.21
N ASN A 84 13.29 12.95 -6.13
CA ASN A 84 13.92 11.72 -5.66
C ASN A 84 13.58 10.52 -6.56
N LEU A 85 12.39 10.48 -7.14
CA LEU A 85 11.99 9.49 -8.15
C LEU A 85 12.49 9.83 -9.56
N GLY A 86 12.83 11.09 -9.84
CA GLY A 86 13.20 11.55 -11.19
C GLY A 86 12.01 11.55 -12.14
N LEU A 87 10.85 11.99 -11.67
CA LEU A 87 9.60 12.09 -12.40
C LEU A 87 9.19 13.55 -12.57
N ASP A 88 8.50 13.86 -13.67
CA ASP A 88 7.88 15.16 -13.89
C ASP A 88 6.45 15.21 -13.32
N VAL A 89 5.79 14.06 -13.21
CA VAL A 89 4.42 13.89 -12.66
C VAL A 89 4.39 12.66 -11.78
N LEU A 90 3.77 12.75 -10.60
CA LEU A 90 3.47 11.58 -9.75
C LEU A 90 2.19 10.92 -10.25
N GLU A 91 2.26 9.62 -10.60
CA GLU A 91 1.12 8.91 -11.17
C GLU A 91 -0.01 8.74 -10.15
N VAL A 92 0.29 8.24 -8.96
CA VAL A 92 -0.68 8.12 -7.86
C VAL A 92 -0.04 8.58 -6.56
N VAL A 93 -0.77 9.41 -5.82
CA VAL A 93 -0.36 9.90 -4.50
C VAL A 93 -1.42 9.53 -3.46
N ASN A 94 -1.06 8.75 -2.47
CA ASN A 94 -1.91 8.47 -1.32
C ASN A 94 -1.71 9.52 -0.23
N LEU A 95 -2.75 10.28 0.11
CA LEU A 95 -2.76 11.12 1.29
C LEU A 95 -2.97 10.24 2.53
N ARG A 96 -1.92 10.11 3.34
CA ARG A 96 -2.01 9.41 4.63
C ARG A 96 -2.56 10.34 5.70
N SER A 97 -3.71 9.98 6.24
CA SER A 97 -4.26 10.64 7.43
C SER A 97 -3.33 10.43 8.63
N MET A 98 -2.99 11.50 9.30
CA MET A 98 -2.14 11.52 10.49
C MET A 98 -2.83 12.10 11.72
N PHE A 99 -4.18 11.99 11.80
CA PHE A 99 -4.92 12.26 13.03
C PHE A 99 -4.59 11.21 14.12
N SER A 100 -4.16 10.03 13.69
CA SER A 100 -3.50 9.03 14.52
C SER A 100 -2.44 8.29 13.72
N ALA A 101 -1.30 7.99 14.36
CA ALA A 101 -0.25 7.16 13.76
C ALA A 101 -0.59 5.66 13.76
N HIS A 102 -1.52 5.24 14.64
CA HIS A 102 -1.77 3.81 14.95
C HIS A 102 -3.03 3.23 14.27
N GLY A 103 -3.71 3.99 13.44
CA GLY A 103 -4.90 3.55 12.71
C GLY A 103 -5.77 4.73 12.30
N PRO A 104 -6.84 4.47 11.53
CA PRO A 104 -7.77 5.52 11.14
C PRO A 104 -8.38 6.23 12.35
N ALA A 105 -8.40 7.55 12.32
CA ALA A 105 -9.02 8.40 13.32
C ALA A 105 -9.74 9.57 12.64
N GLU A 106 -10.87 9.98 13.20
CA GLU A 106 -11.66 11.07 12.66
C GLU A 106 -10.90 12.40 12.65
N GLY A 107 -11.22 13.22 11.67
CA GLY A 107 -10.63 14.54 11.44
C GLY A 107 -10.93 15.00 10.02
N SER A 108 -10.95 16.31 9.79
CA SER A 108 -11.25 16.87 8.47
C SER A 108 -10.10 16.67 7.50
N MET A 109 -10.39 16.05 6.36
CA MET A 109 -9.47 15.92 5.23
C MET A 109 -9.62 17.05 4.20
N GLU A 110 -10.46 18.05 4.47
CA GLU A 110 -10.82 19.10 3.50
C GLU A 110 -9.61 19.92 3.07
N GLU A 111 -8.88 20.49 4.02
CA GLU A 111 -7.70 21.34 3.72
C GLU A 111 -6.61 20.55 2.97
N PRO A 112 -6.13 19.39 3.47
CA PRO A 112 -5.08 18.66 2.77
C PRO A 112 -5.52 18.10 1.41
N LEU A 113 -6.77 17.67 1.24
CA LEU A 113 -7.24 17.21 -0.06
C LEU A 113 -7.44 18.34 -1.06
N THR A 114 -7.90 19.52 -0.60
CA THR A 114 -7.98 20.71 -1.45
C THR A 114 -6.60 21.12 -1.96
N ALA A 115 -5.57 21.05 -1.11
CA ALA A 115 -4.19 21.32 -1.50
C ALA A 115 -3.68 20.31 -2.55
N LEU A 116 -3.97 19.03 -2.37
CA LEU A 116 -3.59 18.00 -3.36
C LEU A 116 -4.36 18.13 -4.68
N ALA A 117 -5.65 18.44 -4.64
CA ALA A 117 -6.44 18.70 -5.83
C ALA A 117 -5.91 19.91 -6.62
N GLU A 118 -5.36 20.92 -5.94
CA GLU A 118 -4.68 22.04 -6.59
C GLU A 118 -3.39 21.58 -7.29
N LEU A 119 -2.55 20.76 -6.63
CA LEU A 119 -1.34 20.21 -7.23
C LEU A 119 -1.66 19.27 -8.41
N GLN A 120 -2.79 18.57 -8.36
CA GLN A 120 -3.32 17.79 -9.47
C GLN A 120 -3.70 18.69 -10.66
N ARG A 121 -4.41 19.80 -10.44
CA ARG A 121 -4.73 20.78 -11.50
C ARG A 121 -3.49 21.43 -12.12
N GLN A 122 -2.41 21.57 -11.34
CA GLN A 122 -1.10 22.04 -11.82
C GLN A 122 -0.35 20.98 -12.64
N GLY A 123 -0.85 19.73 -12.71
CA GLY A 123 -0.24 18.65 -13.45
C GLY A 123 0.94 17.96 -12.73
N LEU A 124 1.14 18.21 -11.44
CA LEU A 124 2.22 17.59 -10.64
C LEU A 124 1.83 16.21 -10.10
N VAL A 125 0.52 15.97 -9.96
CA VAL A 125 -0.08 14.70 -9.49
C VAL A 125 -1.18 14.31 -10.47
N ARG A 126 -1.20 13.04 -10.90
CA ARG A 126 -2.23 12.56 -11.84
C ARG A 126 -3.47 12.04 -11.11
N HIS A 127 -3.26 11.21 -10.08
CA HIS A 127 -4.36 10.59 -9.33
C HIS A 127 -4.13 10.69 -7.83
N ILE A 128 -5.24 10.80 -7.08
CA ILE A 128 -5.22 10.91 -5.62
C ILE A 128 -5.87 9.65 -5.02
N GLY A 129 -5.20 9.05 -4.05
CA GLY A 129 -5.72 8.02 -3.18
C GLY A 129 -5.68 8.47 -1.71
N LEU A 130 -6.26 7.67 -0.84
CA LEU A 130 -6.29 7.91 0.60
C LEU A 130 -5.60 6.78 1.36
N SER A 131 -5.01 7.06 2.50
CA SER A 131 -4.42 6.05 3.36
C SER A 131 -4.69 6.33 4.85
N ASN A 132 -4.91 5.28 5.62
CA ASN A 132 -5.18 5.36 7.06
C ASN A 132 -6.42 6.22 7.38
N VAL A 133 -7.51 5.98 6.67
CA VAL A 133 -8.74 6.80 6.69
C VAL A 133 -9.96 6.01 7.16
N THR A 134 -10.94 6.72 7.71
CA THR A 134 -12.26 6.18 8.02
C THR A 134 -13.16 6.19 6.78
N SER A 135 -14.27 5.44 6.82
CA SER A 135 -15.27 5.48 5.74
C SER A 135 -15.88 6.87 5.56
N THR A 136 -16.04 7.63 6.66
CA THR A 136 -16.49 9.03 6.62
C THR A 136 -15.51 9.89 5.83
N GLN A 137 -14.22 9.78 6.12
CA GLN A 137 -13.18 10.53 5.41
C GLN A 137 -13.10 10.17 3.92
N VAL A 138 -13.34 8.91 3.56
CA VAL A 138 -13.44 8.50 2.15
C VAL A 138 -14.63 9.19 1.47
N ALA A 139 -15.81 9.17 2.11
CA ALA A 139 -17.00 9.82 1.58
C ALA A 139 -16.82 11.34 1.44
N ASP A 140 -16.19 11.98 2.41
CA ASP A 140 -15.89 13.41 2.38
C ASP A 140 -14.86 13.75 1.30
N GLY A 141 -13.80 12.97 1.19
CA GLY A 141 -12.77 13.14 0.17
C GLY A 141 -13.31 13.07 -1.25
N ARG A 142 -14.21 12.14 -1.52
CA ARG A 142 -14.88 11.99 -2.83
C ARG A 142 -15.76 13.17 -3.23
N ARG A 143 -16.12 14.05 -2.31
CA ARG A 143 -16.80 15.33 -2.62
C ARG A 143 -15.82 16.43 -3.07
N ILE A 144 -14.53 16.25 -2.79
CA ILE A 144 -13.48 17.23 -3.09
C ILE A 144 -12.76 16.89 -4.39
N CYS A 145 -12.40 15.61 -4.56
CA CYS A 145 -11.69 15.13 -5.76
C CYS A 145 -11.99 13.65 -6.02
N ASP A 146 -11.64 13.17 -7.22
CA ASP A 146 -11.73 11.77 -7.57
C ASP A 146 -10.68 10.96 -6.78
N ILE A 147 -11.12 9.94 -6.04
CA ILE A 147 -10.29 9.03 -5.26
C ILE A 147 -10.18 7.71 -6.02
N VAL A 148 -8.96 7.31 -6.39
CA VAL A 148 -8.73 6.09 -7.18
C VAL A 148 -8.41 4.86 -6.33
N CYS A 149 -7.93 5.03 -5.11
CA CYS A 149 -7.65 3.92 -4.19
C CYS A 149 -7.73 4.34 -2.72
N VAL A 150 -7.94 3.34 -1.87
CA VAL A 150 -7.86 3.47 -0.41
C VAL A 150 -6.89 2.43 0.12
N GLN A 151 -5.93 2.88 0.94
CA GLN A 151 -4.90 2.03 1.52
C GLN A 151 -5.00 2.03 3.04
N ASN A 152 -5.58 0.97 3.61
CA ASN A 152 -5.74 0.78 5.05
C ASN A 152 -5.15 -0.56 5.51
N GLN A 153 -5.05 -0.75 6.82
CA GLN A 153 -4.64 -2.04 7.38
C GLN A 153 -5.75 -3.07 7.21
N TYR A 154 -5.44 -4.16 6.49
CA TYR A 154 -6.36 -5.28 6.33
C TYR A 154 -5.60 -6.57 6.07
N ASN A 155 -5.96 -7.64 6.78
CA ASN A 155 -5.44 -8.99 6.63
C ASN A 155 -6.34 -9.97 7.37
N LEU A 156 -5.97 -11.26 7.41
CA LEU A 156 -6.73 -12.32 8.09
C LEU A 156 -7.11 -12.00 9.54
N ALA A 157 -6.25 -11.25 10.28
CA ALA A 157 -6.49 -10.89 11.68
C ALA A 157 -7.13 -9.50 11.86
N HIS A 158 -7.05 -8.63 10.85
CA HIS A 158 -7.54 -7.24 10.92
C HIS A 158 -8.56 -7.01 9.81
N ARG A 159 -9.85 -7.15 10.12
CA ARG A 159 -10.94 -7.19 9.14
C ARG A 159 -11.98 -6.09 9.30
N LYS A 160 -11.59 -4.94 9.87
CA LYS A 160 -12.52 -3.84 10.16
C LYS A 160 -13.12 -3.19 8.90
N ASP A 161 -12.43 -3.27 7.75
CA ASP A 161 -12.81 -2.58 6.52
C ASP A 161 -13.65 -3.42 5.54
N GLU A 162 -14.25 -4.54 5.99
CA GLU A 162 -15.08 -5.41 5.14
C GLU A 162 -16.11 -4.63 4.31
N ALA A 163 -16.92 -3.82 4.99
CA ALA A 163 -17.96 -3.03 4.33
C ALA A 163 -17.39 -1.93 3.43
N LEU A 164 -16.24 -1.36 3.79
CA LEU A 164 -15.56 -0.35 2.98
C LEU A 164 -15.04 -0.97 1.68
N ILE A 165 -14.39 -2.14 1.75
CA ILE A 165 -13.90 -2.89 0.58
C ILE A 165 -15.04 -3.15 -0.40
N ASP A 166 -16.18 -3.65 0.09
CA ASP A 166 -17.35 -3.96 -0.73
C ASP A 166 -17.96 -2.70 -1.37
N SER A 167 -17.99 -1.59 -0.64
CA SER A 167 -18.47 -0.31 -1.16
C SER A 167 -17.55 0.23 -2.25
N LEU A 168 -16.25 0.25 -2.00
CA LEU A 168 -15.24 0.70 -2.97
C LEU A 168 -15.26 -0.14 -4.26
N GLY A 169 -15.45 -1.47 -4.11
CA GLY A 169 -15.54 -2.38 -5.25
C GLY A 169 -16.72 -2.06 -6.18
N LYS A 170 -17.87 -1.66 -5.63
CA LYS A 170 -19.04 -1.22 -6.43
C LYS A 170 -18.76 0.05 -7.24
N ASP A 171 -17.89 0.90 -6.71
CA ASP A 171 -17.54 2.18 -7.31
C ASP A 171 -16.28 2.10 -8.18
N GLY A 172 -15.69 0.90 -8.36
CA GLY A 172 -14.49 0.71 -9.17
C GLY A 172 -13.21 1.29 -8.54
N ILE A 173 -13.22 1.54 -7.21
CA ILE A 173 -12.09 2.08 -6.47
C ILE A 173 -11.26 0.93 -5.89
N ALA A 174 -9.95 0.97 -6.10
CA ALA A 174 -9.04 -0.05 -5.60
C ALA A 174 -8.89 0.03 -4.06
N TYR A 175 -8.81 -1.14 -3.42
CA TYR A 175 -8.44 -1.24 -2.01
C TYR A 175 -7.06 -1.90 -1.89
N VAL A 176 -6.14 -1.22 -1.20
CA VAL A 176 -4.73 -1.62 -1.10
C VAL A 176 -4.40 -1.94 0.36
N PRO A 177 -4.47 -3.21 0.79
CA PRO A 177 -4.20 -3.59 2.16
C PRO A 177 -2.73 -3.39 2.51
N PHE A 178 -2.41 -2.50 3.46
CA PHE A 178 -1.07 -2.52 4.05
C PHE A 178 -1.00 -3.54 5.19
N PHE A 179 0.19 -4.05 5.47
CA PHE A 179 0.44 -5.20 6.34
C PHE A 179 -0.36 -6.46 5.96
N PRO A 180 -0.37 -6.85 4.68
CA PRO A 180 -1.14 -7.99 4.22
C PRO A 180 -0.74 -9.30 4.92
N LEU A 181 0.50 -9.38 5.39
CA LEU A 181 1.09 -10.53 6.12
C LEU A 181 1.26 -10.29 7.63
N GLY A 182 0.54 -9.31 8.22
CA GLY A 182 0.60 -8.99 9.64
C GLY A 182 1.61 -7.92 10.03
N GLY A 183 2.41 -7.42 9.09
CA GLY A 183 3.38 -6.35 9.33
C GLY A 183 4.56 -6.80 10.21
N PHE A 184 4.82 -6.08 11.31
CA PHE A 184 5.92 -6.39 12.22
C PHE A 184 5.68 -7.65 13.06
N THR A 185 4.43 -8.09 13.19
CA THR A 185 4.06 -9.37 13.81
C THR A 185 3.48 -10.25 12.71
N PRO A 186 4.23 -11.23 12.19
CA PRO A 186 3.73 -12.11 11.15
C PRO A 186 2.46 -12.83 11.58
N LEU A 187 1.56 -13.05 10.62
CA LEU A 187 0.36 -13.84 10.84
C LEU A 187 0.73 -15.27 11.24
N GLN A 188 0.32 -15.68 12.42
CA GLN A 188 0.53 -17.03 12.93
C GLN A 188 -0.83 -17.60 13.35
N SER A 189 -1.20 -18.73 12.74
CA SER A 189 -2.44 -19.42 13.05
C SER A 189 -2.31 -20.88 12.66
N HIS A 190 -2.72 -21.81 13.54
CA HIS A 190 -2.79 -23.23 13.21
C HIS A 190 -3.71 -23.48 12.01
N ALA A 191 -4.81 -22.75 11.90
CA ALA A 191 -5.72 -22.87 10.77
C ALA A 191 -5.06 -22.45 9.47
N LEU A 192 -4.29 -21.33 9.47
CA LEU A 192 -3.54 -20.89 8.30
C LEU A 192 -2.47 -21.93 7.89
N SER A 193 -1.74 -22.48 8.85
CA SER A 193 -0.72 -23.51 8.60
C SER A 193 -1.33 -24.79 8.05
N ALA A 194 -2.45 -25.25 8.61
CA ALA A 194 -3.14 -26.46 8.13
C ALA A 194 -3.67 -26.30 6.70
N VAL A 195 -4.24 -25.13 6.36
CA VAL A 195 -4.66 -24.85 4.98
C VAL A 195 -3.46 -24.83 4.05
N ALA A 196 -2.36 -24.18 4.45
CA ALA A 196 -1.14 -24.10 3.64
C ALA A 196 -0.57 -25.49 3.33
N GLU A 197 -0.50 -26.37 4.32
CA GLU A 197 -0.08 -27.76 4.14
C GLU A 197 -1.01 -28.52 3.19
N SER A 198 -2.32 -28.35 3.32
CA SER A 198 -3.31 -29.04 2.48
C SER A 198 -3.24 -28.67 1.00
N VAL A 199 -2.78 -27.44 0.68
CA VAL A 199 -2.67 -26.95 -0.71
C VAL A 199 -1.23 -26.95 -1.23
N GLY A 200 -0.25 -27.42 -0.42
CA GLY A 200 1.16 -27.48 -0.81
C GLY A 200 1.80 -26.10 -1.01
N ALA A 201 1.36 -25.10 -0.25
CA ALA A 201 1.84 -23.71 -0.33
C ALA A 201 2.36 -23.25 1.04
N THR A 202 3.01 -22.08 1.08
CA THR A 202 3.41 -21.47 2.35
C THR A 202 2.23 -20.73 2.99
N PRO A 203 2.23 -20.55 4.33
CA PRO A 203 1.23 -19.73 5.02
C PRO A 203 1.12 -18.32 4.45
N MET A 204 2.24 -17.72 4.04
CA MET A 204 2.27 -16.38 3.45
C MET A 204 1.59 -16.34 2.08
N GLN A 205 1.84 -17.34 1.22
CA GLN A 205 1.14 -17.46 -0.06
C GLN A 205 -0.36 -17.63 0.12
N VAL A 206 -0.78 -18.45 1.08
CA VAL A 206 -2.21 -18.65 1.41
C VAL A 206 -2.85 -17.35 1.90
N ALA A 207 -2.18 -16.60 2.76
CA ALA A 207 -2.69 -15.31 3.25
C ALA A 207 -2.85 -14.28 2.12
N LEU A 208 -1.89 -14.20 1.19
CA LEU A 208 -1.99 -13.34 0.00
C LEU A 208 -3.08 -13.80 -0.97
N ALA A 209 -3.18 -15.11 -1.24
CA ALA A 209 -4.23 -15.68 -2.09
C ALA A 209 -5.62 -15.44 -1.52
N TRP A 210 -5.77 -15.53 -0.20
CA TRP A 210 -7.03 -15.20 0.49
C TRP A 210 -7.43 -13.75 0.25
N LEU A 211 -6.48 -12.79 0.36
CA LEU A 211 -6.73 -11.38 0.07
C LEU A 211 -7.19 -11.16 -1.37
N LEU A 212 -6.51 -11.78 -2.35
CA LEU A 212 -6.87 -11.66 -3.76
C LEU A 212 -8.27 -12.22 -4.06
N GLN A 213 -8.69 -13.26 -3.34
CA GLN A 213 -10.00 -13.88 -3.51
C GLN A 213 -11.10 -13.23 -2.66
N ARG A 214 -10.75 -12.32 -1.73
CA ARG A 214 -11.72 -11.59 -0.91
C ARG A 214 -12.55 -10.62 -1.75
N ALA A 215 -11.94 -9.89 -2.66
CA ALA A 215 -12.64 -8.95 -3.54
C ALA A 215 -11.79 -8.61 -4.78
N PRO A 216 -12.43 -8.39 -5.94
CA PRO A 216 -11.72 -8.15 -7.20
C PRO A 216 -11.01 -6.79 -7.26
N ASN A 217 -11.34 -5.86 -6.38
CA ASN A 217 -10.71 -4.54 -6.27
C ASN A 217 -9.53 -4.49 -5.29
N ILE A 218 -9.09 -5.62 -4.74
CA ILE A 218 -7.90 -5.69 -3.89
C ILE A 218 -6.64 -5.74 -4.74
N LEU A 219 -5.70 -4.82 -4.44
CA LEU A 219 -4.36 -4.76 -5.01
C LEU A 219 -3.33 -4.98 -3.92
N LEU A 220 -2.48 -6.00 -4.06
CA LEU A 220 -1.51 -6.37 -3.03
C LEU A 220 -0.20 -5.61 -3.15
N ILE A 221 0.36 -5.26 -1.99
CA ILE A 221 1.68 -4.60 -1.84
C ILE A 221 2.57 -5.33 -0.82
N PRO A 222 2.82 -6.64 -0.94
CA PRO A 222 3.64 -7.38 0.01
C PRO A 222 5.10 -6.93 -0.08
N GLY A 223 5.60 -6.28 0.98
CA GLY A 223 6.99 -5.82 1.05
C GLY A 223 7.95 -6.97 1.31
N THR A 224 9.11 -6.94 0.63
CA THR A 224 10.21 -7.88 0.87
C THR A 224 11.56 -7.24 0.56
N SER A 225 12.63 -7.75 1.20
CA SER A 225 14.02 -7.42 0.91
C SER A 225 14.79 -8.60 0.30
N SER A 226 14.09 -9.66 -0.11
CA SER A 226 14.67 -10.92 -0.59
C SER A 226 14.04 -11.34 -1.92
N VAL A 227 14.86 -11.61 -2.92
CA VAL A 227 14.40 -12.12 -4.23
C VAL A 227 13.66 -13.46 -4.10
N PRO A 228 14.11 -14.45 -3.31
CA PRO A 228 13.33 -15.66 -3.06
C PRO A 228 11.94 -15.38 -2.49
N HIS A 229 11.81 -14.50 -1.49
CA HIS A 229 10.50 -14.13 -0.93
C HIS A 229 9.65 -13.33 -1.93
N LEU A 230 10.24 -12.55 -2.84
CA LEU A 230 9.50 -11.92 -3.93
C LEU A 230 8.83 -12.96 -4.81
N HIS A 231 9.56 -13.97 -5.25
CA HIS A 231 9.00 -15.05 -6.08
C HIS A 231 7.96 -15.88 -5.32
N GLU A 232 8.17 -16.12 -4.03
CA GLU A 232 7.18 -16.76 -3.16
C GLU A 232 5.87 -15.94 -3.13
N ASN A 233 5.96 -14.63 -2.88
CA ASN A 233 4.80 -13.74 -2.86
C ASN A 233 4.07 -13.70 -4.20
N LEU A 234 4.80 -13.64 -5.32
CA LEU A 234 4.22 -13.64 -6.66
C LEU A 234 3.49 -14.97 -6.96
N GLY A 235 3.98 -16.09 -6.45
CA GLY A 235 3.33 -17.40 -6.56
C GLY A 235 1.92 -17.45 -5.97
N ALA A 236 1.59 -16.57 -5.03
CA ALA A 236 0.25 -16.47 -4.46
C ALA A 236 -0.84 -16.14 -5.51
N GLY A 237 -0.48 -15.44 -6.58
CA GLY A 237 -1.41 -15.09 -7.66
C GLY A 237 -1.93 -16.31 -8.47
N ALA A 238 -1.21 -17.41 -8.45
CA ALA A 238 -1.61 -18.66 -9.11
C ALA A 238 -2.40 -19.61 -8.19
N LEU A 239 -2.48 -19.31 -6.89
CA LEU A 239 -3.10 -20.18 -5.89
C LEU A 239 -4.60 -19.91 -5.80
N THR A 240 -5.41 -20.93 -6.08
CA THR A 240 -6.87 -20.89 -5.89
C THR A 240 -7.24 -21.69 -4.64
N LEU A 241 -7.87 -21.01 -3.68
CA LEU A 241 -8.36 -21.61 -2.44
C LEU A 241 -9.77 -22.17 -2.64
N SER A 242 -10.03 -23.37 -2.14
CA SER A 242 -11.38 -23.96 -2.15
C SER A 242 -12.33 -23.19 -1.22
N SER A 243 -13.63 -23.37 -1.42
CA SER A 243 -14.65 -22.78 -0.52
C SER A 243 -14.48 -23.24 0.94
N GLU A 244 -14.03 -24.46 1.15
CA GLU A 244 -13.74 -25.02 2.48
C GLU A 244 -12.52 -24.32 3.11
N ALA A 245 -11.42 -24.16 2.35
CA ALA A 245 -10.24 -23.43 2.81
C ALA A 245 -10.58 -21.97 3.15
N LEU A 246 -11.37 -21.30 2.31
CA LEU A 246 -11.84 -19.94 2.58
C LEU A 246 -12.70 -19.87 3.84
N ALA A 247 -13.58 -20.84 4.09
CA ALA A 247 -14.38 -20.87 5.31
C ALA A 247 -13.52 -21.01 6.58
N ILE A 248 -12.50 -21.89 6.54
CA ILE A 248 -11.54 -22.07 7.63
C ILE A 248 -10.77 -20.76 7.90
N LEU A 249 -10.26 -20.12 6.85
CA LEU A 249 -9.50 -18.87 6.96
C LEU A 249 -10.37 -17.71 7.45
N ASN A 250 -11.63 -17.65 7.00
CA ASN A 250 -12.57 -16.62 7.44
C ASN A 250 -12.91 -16.71 8.94
N ALA A 251 -12.81 -17.89 9.54
CA ALA A 251 -13.03 -18.06 10.97
C ALA A 251 -11.88 -17.55 11.85
N ILE A 252 -10.70 -17.26 11.30
CA ILE A 252 -9.53 -16.79 12.08
C ILE A 252 -9.82 -15.46 12.79
N ALA A 253 -10.48 -14.53 12.13
CA ALA A 253 -10.80 -13.21 12.71
C ALA A 253 -11.94 -13.24 13.75
N SER A 254 -12.73 -14.34 13.80
CA SER A 254 -13.87 -14.48 14.71
C SER A 254 -13.49 -15.04 16.08
N GLY A 255 -12.25 -15.41 16.29
CA GLY A 255 -11.73 -16.09 17.50
C GLY A 255 -10.82 -15.21 18.39
N GLY A 256 -10.78 -13.89 18.19
CA GLY A 256 -10.01 -12.94 18.99
C GLY A 256 -10.87 -12.02 19.85
#